data_a251bd1c33093003c44cb758be458fbd
#
_entry.id   a251bd1c33093003c44cb758be458fbd
#
_cell.length_a   1.000
_cell.length_b   1.000
_cell.length_c   1.000
_cell.angle_alpha   90.00
_cell.angle_beta   90.00
_cell.angle_gamma   90.00
#
_symmetry.space_group_name_H-M   'P 1'
#
loop_
_entity.id
_entity.type
_entity.pdbx_description
1 polymer ?
#
loop_
_entity_poly.entity_id
_entity_poly.type
_entity_poly.pdbx_seq_one_letter_code
_entity_poly.pdbx_strand_id
1 'polypeptide(L)'
;DQSQSATTAAQDATAAAEGVDAPQHAKRISKNDDGTYTLSMDVTGKSSESTEQQVVPLDIALVLDVSGSMDEPIGDGSSTTRLQALKQAVTSFLSQVEDQNQRINDNTKKVQVALIKYAGNNSNTIGNQMYCSGVIGPITGTCYGELRNYSQTVHSLAWEPEQLQQERDAVNALHAGGATRADFGLQHAVTQLNSGV
;
A
#
# COMPACT_ATOMS: atom_id res chain seq x y z
N ASP A 1 21.52 -60.33 39.28
CA ASP A 1 21.49 -58.84 39.05
C ASP A 1 21.40 -58.58 37.60
N GLN A 2 20.18 -58.35 37.11
CA GLN A 2 20.01 -57.90 35.75
C GLN A 2 19.02 -56.77 35.76
N SER A 3 19.55 -55.55 35.58
CA SER A 3 18.78 -54.33 35.21
C SER A 3 18.26 -54.49 33.79
N GLN A 4 16.98 -54.77 33.63
CA GLN A 4 16.36 -54.68 32.31
C GLN A 4 15.74 -53.31 32.13
N SER A 5 16.37 -52.50 31.27
CA SER A 5 15.75 -51.30 30.69
C SER A 5 14.71 -51.71 29.66
N ALA A 6 13.45 -51.57 29.98
CA ALA A 6 12.38 -51.70 29.01
C ALA A 6 12.15 -50.35 28.32
N THR A 7 12.66 -50.25 27.11
CA THR A 7 12.34 -49.11 26.21
C THR A 7 11.07 -49.48 25.44
N THR A 8 9.93 -48.87 25.81
CA THR A 8 8.71 -48.98 25.01
C THR A 8 8.56 -47.68 24.23
N ALA A 9 8.84 -47.74 22.94
CA ALA A 9 8.52 -46.66 22.01
C ALA A 9 7.03 -46.78 21.66
N ALA A 10 6.24 -45.84 22.11
CA ALA A 10 4.91 -45.59 21.57
C ALA A 10 5.03 -44.48 20.54
N GLN A 11 4.91 -44.85 19.26
CA GLN A 11 4.71 -43.86 18.18
C GLN A 11 3.23 -43.47 18.20
N ASP A 12 2.96 -42.23 18.52
CA ASP A 12 1.67 -41.63 18.23
C ASP A 12 1.90 -40.44 17.27
N ALA A 13 1.40 -40.61 16.06
CA ALA A 13 1.52 -39.65 14.99
C ALA A 13 0.39 -38.65 15.12
N THR A 14 0.68 -37.48 15.65
CA THR A 14 -0.17 -36.31 15.47
C THR A 14 0.50 -35.36 14.51
N ALA A 15 -0.26 -34.92 13.48
CA ALA A 15 0.18 -34.05 12.41
C ALA A 15 0.84 -32.78 12.99
N ALA A 16 2.12 -32.61 12.72
CA ALA A 16 2.87 -31.40 13.03
C ALA A 16 2.40 -30.28 12.10
N ALA A 17 2.04 -29.16 12.66
CA ALA A 17 1.96 -27.90 11.93
C ALA A 17 3.36 -27.59 11.38
N GLU A 18 3.45 -27.20 10.12
CA GLU A 18 4.72 -26.91 9.45
C GLU A 18 5.54 -25.89 10.25
N GLY A 19 6.73 -26.28 10.68
CA GLY A 19 7.72 -25.39 11.28
C GLY A 19 7.98 -25.54 12.79
N VAL A 20 7.28 -26.42 13.51
CA VAL A 20 7.54 -26.68 14.93
C VAL A 20 7.95 -28.12 15.15
N ASP A 21 9.14 -28.34 15.69
CA ASP A 21 9.59 -29.68 16.10
C ASP A 21 8.65 -30.27 17.16
N ALA A 22 8.34 -31.57 17.03
CA ALA A 22 7.55 -32.28 18.04
C ALA A 22 8.20 -32.15 19.43
N PRO A 23 7.40 -31.98 20.50
CA PRO A 23 7.94 -31.87 21.85
C PRO A 23 8.70 -33.14 22.23
N GLN A 24 9.91 -32.96 22.77
CA GLN A 24 10.70 -34.08 23.28
C GLN A 24 10.21 -34.41 24.69
N HIS A 25 10.07 -35.69 24.96
CA HIS A 25 9.70 -36.16 26.29
C HIS A 25 10.60 -37.28 26.76
N ALA A 26 10.88 -37.30 28.03
CA ALA A 26 11.63 -38.36 28.70
C ALA A 26 10.88 -38.82 29.96
N LYS A 27 10.68 -40.10 30.09
CA LYS A 27 10.07 -40.73 31.27
C LYS A 27 11.11 -41.54 32.02
N ARG A 28 11.27 -41.30 33.30
CA ARG A 28 12.24 -41.98 34.16
C ARG A 28 11.54 -42.56 35.40
N ILE A 29 11.95 -43.75 35.78
CA ILE A 29 11.50 -44.41 37.01
C ILE A 29 12.72 -44.71 37.85
N SER A 30 12.75 -44.25 39.09
CA SER A 30 13.77 -44.61 40.08
C SER A 30 13.12 -45.26 41.29
N LYS A 31 13.76 -46.32 41.81
CA LYS A 31 13.34 -46.97 43.05
C LYS A 31 13.98 -46.24 44.22
N ASN A 32 13.18 -45.92 45.23
CA ASN A 32 13.62 -45.28 46.47
C ASN A 32 14.02 -46.34 47.49
N ASP A 33 14.79 -45.93 48.50
CA ASP A 33 15.30 -46.85 49.57
C ASP A 33 14.17 -47.39 50.48
N ASP A 34 13.02 -46.72 50.52
CA ASP A 34 11.81 -47.12 51.23
C ASP A 34 10.92 -48.14 50.49
N GLY A 35 11.34 -48.56 49.27
CA GLY A 35 10.64 -49.52 48.42
C GLY A 35 9.59 -48.87 47.50
N THR A 36 9.41 -47.59 47.55
CA THR A 36 8.56 -46.80 46.64
C THR A 36 9.28 -46.50 45.31
N TYR A 37 8.55 -45.95 44.33
CA TYR A 37 9.11 -45.57 43.04
C TYR A 37 8.75 -44.11 42.74
N THR A 38 9.74 -43.37 42.27
CA THR A 38 9.57 -42.04 41.75
C THR A 38 9.45 -42.06 40.23
N LEU A 39 8.35 -41.55 39.68
CA LEU A 39 8.15 -41.39 38.25
C LEU A 39 8.36 -39.90 37.89
N SER A 40 9.35 -39.63 37.03
CA SER A 40 9.61 -38.29 36.49
C SER A 40 9.28 -38.29 35.01
N MET A 41 8.65 -37.21 34.57
CA MET A 41 8.37 -36.95 33.15
C MET A 41 8.86 -35.56 32.81
N ASP A 42 9.86 -35.48 31.94
CA ASP A 42 10.38 -34.22 31.38
C ASP A 42 9.74 -34.00 30.00
N VAL A 43 9.18 -32.83 29.78
CA VAL A 43 8.62 -32.41 28.49
C VAL A 43 9.27 -31.11 28.09
N THR A 44 9.96 -31.10 26.95
CA THR A 44 10.55 -29.88 26.39
C THR A 44 9.85 -29.54 25.09
N GLY A 45 9.12 -28.46 25.07
CA GLY A 45 8.48 -27.91 23.86
C GLY A 45 9.26 -26.72 23.30
N LYS A 46 9.18 -26.54 22.00
CA LYS A 46 9.60 -25.29 21.34
C LYS A 46 8.35 -24.58 20.88
N SER A 47 8.24 -23.29 21.18
CA SER A 47 7.25 -22.41 20.54
C SER A 47 7.94 -21.62 19.44
N SER A 48 7.37 -21.61 18.23
CA SER A 48 7.72 -20.62 17.23
C SER A 48 6.60 -19.59 17.21
N GLU A 49 6.90 -18.34 17.51
CA GLU A 49 6.02 -17.24 17.15
C GLU A 49 6.29 -16.92 15.68
N SER A 50 5.44 -17.39 14.78
CA SER A 50 5.35 -16.82 13.45
C SER A 50 4.39 -15.63 13.54
N THR A 51 4.91 -14.44 13.59
CA THR A 51 4.13 -13.24 13.29
C THR A 51 3.93 -13.23 11.78
N GLU A 52 2.94 -13.95 11.27
CA GLU A 52 2.46 -13.69 9.91
C GLU A 52 1.91 -12.28 9.91
N GLN A 53 2.67 -11.33 9.40
CA GLN A 53 2.13 -10.03 9.02
C GLN A 53 1.11 -10.29 7.92
N GLN A 54 -0.16 -10.26 8.29
CA GLN A 54 -1.25 -10.37 7.33
C GLN A 54 -1.25 -9.08 6.49
N VAL A 55 -0.66 -9.15 5.29
CA VAL A 55 -0.69 -8.05 4.34
C VAL A 55 -2.09 -8.00 3.74
N VAL A 56 -2.81 -6.92 4.03
CA VAL A 56 -4.15 -6.65 3.48
C VAL A 56 -3.95 -5.81 2.21
N PRO A 57 -4.60 -6.17 1.08
CA PRO A 57 -4.60 -5.33 -0.11
C PRO A 57 -5.20 -3.96 0.21
N LEU A 58 -4.66 -2.91 -0.39
CA LEU A 58 -5.09 -1.54 -0.13
C LEU A 58 -5.15 -0.75 -1.43
N ASP A 59 -6.32 -0.18 -1.73
CA ASP A 59 -6.53 0.72 -2.84
C ASP A 59 -6.58 2.16 -2.32
N ILE A 60 -5.75 3.03 -2.89
CA ILE A 60 -5.59 4.42 -2.49
C ILE A 60 -5.93 5.33 -3.65
N ALA A 61 -6.86 6.26 -3.46
CA ALA A 61 -7.14 7.32 -4.41
C ALA A 61 -6.55 8.64 -3.91
N LEU A 62 -5.52 9.15 -4.57
CA LEU A 62 -4.92 10.46 -4.28
C LEU A 62 -5.70 11.54 -5.00
N VAL A 63 -6.35 12.42 -4.25
CA VAL A 63 -7.19 13.52 -4.78
C VAL A 63 -6.45 14.85 -4.61
N LEU A 64 -5.88 15.35 -5.70
CA LEU A 64 -4.94 16.45 -5.72
C LEU A 64 -5.61 17.75 -6.13
N ASP A 65 -5.46 18.78 -5.32
CA ASP A 65 -5.83 20.14 -5.67
C ASP A 65 -4.83 20.70 -6.71
N VAL A 66 -5.35 21.10 -7.86
CA VAL A 66 -4.60 21.81 -8.91
C VAL A 66 -5.27 23.12 -9.30
N SER A 67 -6.07 23.70 -8.39
CA SER A 67 -6.69 25.01 -8.58
C SER A 67 -5.65 26.13 -8.68
N GLY A 68 -6.08 27.31 -9.11
CA GLY A 68 -5.18 28.45 -9.34
C GLY A 68 -4.40 28.88 -8.10
N SER A 69 -4.97 28.75 -6.89
CA SER A 69 -4.30 29.09 -5.63
C SER A 69 -3.13 28.16 -5.27
N MET A 70 -3.00 27.02 -5.94
CA MET A 70 -1.87 26.13 -5.77
C MET A 70 -0.55 26.67 -6.35
N ASP A 71 -0.61 27.74 -7.15
CA ASP A 71 0.57 28.47 -7.63
C ASP A 71 1.10 29.51 -6.61
N GLU A 72 0.39 29.71 -5.51
CA GLU A 72 0.83 30.60 -4.44
C GLU A 72 1.92 29.94 -3.57
N PRO A 73 2.81 30.76 -2.97
CA PRO A 73 3.83 30.27 -2.04
C PRO A 73 3.24 29.52 -0.84
N ILE A 74 3.97 28.55 -0.28
CA ILE A 74 3.58 27.79 0.93
C ILE A 74 3.61 28.64 2.22
N GLY A 75 4.26 29.79 2.18
CA GLY A 75 4.36 30.74 3.32
C GLY A 75 5.09 32.00 2.91
N ASP A 76 5.08 33.00 3.79
CA ASP A 76 5.71 34.29 3.56
C ASP A 76 7.21 34.14 3.30
N GLY A 77 7.68 34.70 2.18
CA GLY A 77 9.09 34.64 1.78
C GLY A 77 9.55 33.31 1.18
N SER A 78 8.68 32.34 1.02
CA SER A 78 8.99 31.08 0.33
C SER A 78 8.98 31.25 -1.19
N SER A 79 9.96 30.66 -1.90
CA SER A 79 9.93 30.51 -3.35
C SER A 79 9.23 29.25 -3.82
N THR A 80 8.89 28.33 -2.90
CA THR A 80 8.21 27.07 -3.20
C THR A 80 6.70 27.28 -3.23
N THR A 81 6.03 26.92 -4.33
CA THR A 81 4.57 26.97 -4.41
C THR A 81 3.92 25.77 -3.72
N ARG A 82 2.64 25.90 -3.38
CA ARG A 82 1.84 24.78 -2.84
C ARG A 82 1.84 23.58 -3.78
N LEU A 83 1.73 23.82 -5.10
CA LEU A 83 1.79 22.75 -6.10
C LEU A 83 3.15 22.06 -6.12
N GLN A 84 4.25 22.82 -6.00
CA GLN A 84 5.60 22.21 -5.94
C GLN A 84 5.75 21.31 -4.70
N ALA A 85 5.29 21.77 -3.54
CA ALA A 85 5.30 20.98 -2.31
C ALA A 85 4.43 19.73 -2.44
N LEU A 86 3.24 19.84 -3.05
CA LEU A 86 2.34 18.72 -3.33
C LEU A 86 3.03 17.69 -4.24
N LYS A 87 3.65 18.10 -5.34
CA LYS A 87 4.37 17.21 -6.26
C LYS A 87 5.47 16.43 -5.54
N GLN A 88 6.27 17.09 -4.71
CA GLN A 88 7.33 16.44 -3.94
C GLN A 88 6.76 15.40 -2.97
N ALA A 89 5.68 15.75 -2.24
CA ALA A 89 5.04 14.84 -1.30
C ALA A 89 4.46 13.61 -2.00
N VAL A 90 3.75 13.79 -3.11
CA VAL A 90 3.14 12.68 -3.87
C VAL A 90 4.21 11.80 -4.50
N THR A 91 5.26 12.37 -5.09
CA THR A 91 6.37 11.60 -5.67
C THR A 91 7.07 10.76 -4.60
N SER A 92 7.31 11.33 -3.42
CA SER A 92 7.89 10.59 -2.28
C SER A 92 6.97 9.48 -1.80
N PHE A 93 5.66 9.73 -1.72
CA PHE A 93 4.66 8.72 -1.35
C PHE A 93 4.64 7.55 -2.34
N LEU A 94 4.59 7.82 -3.66
CA LEU A 94 4.61 6.78 -4.69
C LEU A 94 5.88 5.93 -4.64
N SER A 95 7.03 6.53 -4.31
CA SER A 95 8.27 5.78 -4.11
C SER A 95 8.19 4.84 -2.89
N GLN A 96 7.57 5.28 -1.79
CA GLN A 96 7.34 4.43 -0.61
C GLN A 96 6.38 3.27 -0.91
N VAL A 97 5.32 3.52 -1.70
CA VAL A 97 4.41 2.46 -2.17
C VAL A 97 5.15 1.44 -3.02
N GLU A 98 6.00 1.89 -3.95
CA GLU A 98 6.82 1.00 -4.78
C GLU A 98 7.75 0.14 -3.92
N ASP A 99 8.49 0.74 -2.98
CA ASP A 99 9.37 0.03 -2.05
C ASP A 99 8.61 -0.99 -1.20
N GLN A 100 7.41 -0.65 -0.75
CA GLN A 100 6.55 -1.57 0.00
C GLN A 100 6.07 -2.73 -0.89
N ASN A 101 5.63 -2.43 -2.11
CA ASN A 101 5.15 -3.43 -3.06
C ASN A 101 6.25 -4.41 -3.49
N GLN A 102 7.52 -3.99 -3.54
CA GLN A 102 8.67 -4.87 -3.83
C GLN A 102 8.85 -5.97 -2.77
N ARG A 103 8.40 -5.73 -1.54
CA ARG A 103 8.49 -6.69 -0.42
C ARG A 103 7.31 -7.67 -0.38
N ILE A 104 6.29 -7.45 -1.20
CA ILE A 104 5.07 -8.25 -1.28
C ILE A 104 5.18 -9.17 -2.49
N ASN A 105 5.26 -10.48 -2.27
CA ASN A 105 5.36 -11.47 -3.34
C ASN A 105 4.01 -11.75 -4.03
N ASP A 106 2.91 -11.61 -3.29
CA ASP A 106 1.56 -11.84 -3.79
C ASP A 106 1.00 -10.56 -4.42
N ASN A 107 0.87 -10.54 -5.74
CA ASN A 107 0.39 -9.38 -6.49
C ASN A 107 -1.04 -8.95 -6.08
N THR A 108 -1.85 -9.87 -5.58
CA THR A 108 -3.22 -9.56 -5.12
C THR A 108 -3.25 -8.79 -3.79
N LYS A 109 -2.11 -8.70 -3.11
CA LYS A 109 -1.93 -8.01 -1.83
C LYS A 109 -1.15 -6.70 -1.94
N LYS A 110 -0.80 -6.30 -3.15
CA LYS A 110 -0.07 -5.04 -3.38
C LYS A 110 -0.97 -3.83 -3.17
N VAL A 111 -0.35 -2.74 -2.75
CA VAL A 111 -1.00 -1.43 -2.66
C VAL A 111 -1.17 -0.88 -4.06
N GLN A 112 -2.40 -0.54 -4.43
CA GLN A 112 -2.72 0.14 -5.67
C GLN A 112 -2.96 1.63 -5.42
N VAL A 113 -2.57 2.47 -6.36
CA VAL A 113 -2.78 3.92 -6.28
C VAL A 113 -3.52 4.38 -7.53
N ALA A 114 -4.48 5.27 -7.36
CA ALA A 114 -5.09 6.06 -8.42
C ALA A 114 -4.77 7.52 -8.22
N LEU A 115 -4.49 8.23 -9.30
CA LEU A 115 -4.19 9.64 -9.28
C LEU A 115 -5.36 10.43 -9.85
N ILE A 116 -5.95 11.31 -9.04
CA ILE A 116 -7.06 12.18 -9.40
C ILE A 116 -6.62 13.63 -9.19
N LYS A 117 -6.95 14.52 -10.12
CA LYS A 117 -6.83 15.96 -9.93
C LYS A 117 -8.19 16.62 -9.89
N TYR A 118 -8.32 17.72 -9.14
CA TYR A 118 -9.51 18.54 -9.20
C TYR A 118 -9.18 20.04 -9.31
N ALA A 119 -10.00 20.73 -10.09
CA ALA A 119 -9.99 22.19 -10.24
C ALA A 119 -11.38 22.69 -10.64
N GLY A 120 -11.61 22.99 -11.92
CA GLY A 120 -12.85 23.56 -12.45
C GLY A 120 -13.84 22.52 -12.98
N ASN A 121 -13.99 22.49 -14.30
CA ASN A 121 -14.95 21.64 -14.99
C ASN A 121 -14.61 20.14 -14.84
N ASN A 122 -15.65 19.29 -14.89
CA ASN A 122 -15.48 17.85 -14.85
C ASN A 122 -15.13 17.28 -16.24
N SER A 123 -14.31 16.22 -16.28
CA SER A 123 -14.02 15.41 -17.47
C SER A 123 -13.92 13.95 -17.09
N ASN A 124 -14.65 13.09 -17.82
CA ASN A 124 -14.59 11.63 -17.63
C ASN A 124 -13.45 10.97 -18.41
N THR A 125 -12.70 11.75 -19.22
CA THR A 125 -11.53 11.21 -19.93
C THR A 125 -10.38 11.03 -18.95
N ILE A 126 -9.74 9.87 -18.92
CA ILE A 126 -8.53 9.63 -18.12
C ILE A 126 -7.37 10.40 -18.75
N GLY A 127 -6.60 11.09 -17.92
CA GLY A 127 -5.41 11.82 -18.35
C GLY A 127 -5.27 13.18 -17.66
N ASN A 128 -4.46 14.05 -18.23
CA ASN A 128 -4.13 15.36 -17.65
C ASN A 128 -4.54 16.51 -18.60
N GLN A 129 -5.84 16.55 -18.96
CA GLN A 129 -6.35 17.55 -19.88
C GLN A 129 -6.54 18.91 -19.21
N MET A 130 -6.39 19.95 -20.02
CA MET A 130 -6.73 21.33 -19.68
C MET A 130 -7.68 21.89 -20.74
N TYR A 131 -8.39 22.94 -20.40
CA TYR A 131 -9.26 23.68 -21.33
C TYR A 131 -8.93 25.16 -21.31
N CYS A 132 -9.26 25.84 -22.41
CA CYS A 132 -9.15 27.26 -22.52
C CYS A 132 -10.41 27.95 -21.96
N SER A 133 -10.26 28.86 -21.03
CA SER A 133 -11.40 29.63 -20.48
C SER A 133 -11.85 30.80 -21.40
N GLY A 134 -11.09 31.09 -22.44
CA GLY A 134 -11.37 32.13 -23.43
C GLY A 134 -11.64 31.60 -24.83
N VAL A 135 -11.33 32.40 -25.84
CA VAL A 135 -11.50 32.04 -27.25
C VAL A 135 -10.27 31.25 -27.74
N ILE A 136 -10.49 30.22 -28.56
CA ILE A 136 -9.43 29.51 -29.25
C ILE A 136 -9.30 30.09 -30.66
N GLY A 137 -8.11 30.54 -31.03
CA GLY A 137 -7.83 31.05 -32.37
C GLY A 137 -8.05 29.95 -33.44
N PRO A 138 -8.85 30.27 -34.49
CA PRO A 138 -9.30 29.25 -35.44
C PRO A 138 -8.19 28.68 -36.35
N ILE A 139 -7.05 29.36 -36.44
CA ILE A 139 -5.93 28.97 -37.31
C ILE A 139 -4.78 28.37 -36.52
N THR A 140 -4.48 28.94 -35.35
CA THR A 140 -3.30 28.59 -34.55
C THR A 140 -3.61 27.64 -33.39
N GLY A 141 -4.89 27.45 -33.04
CA GLY A 141 -5.30 26.74 -31.84
C GLY A 141 -4.88 27.44 -30.52
N THR A 142 -4.41 28.69 -30.61
CA THR A 142 -3.93 29.47 -29.44
C THR A 142 -5.09 29.82 -28.53
N CYS A 143 -4.95 29.58 -27.24
CA CYS A 143 -5.91 30.02 -26.23
C CYS A 143 -5.72 31.51 -25.94
N TYR A 144 -6.74 32.31 -26.25
CA TYR A 144 -6.83 33.72 -25.84
C TYR A 144 -7.63 33.83 -24.53
N GLY A 145 -7.02 33.32 -23.44
CA GLY A 145 -7.56 33.23 -22.10
C GLY A 145 -6.61 32.40 -21.22
N GLU A 146 -7.11 31.95 -20.10
CA GLU A 146 -6.33 31.10 -19.19
C GLU A 146 -6.53 29.63 -19.53
N LEU A 147 -5.45 28.88 -19.47
CA LEU A 147 -5.52 27.42 -19.43
C LEU A 147 -5.93 26.98 -18.03
N ARG A 148 -6.98 26.17 -17.95
CA ARG A 148 -7.57 25.68 -16.70
C ARG A 148 -7.67 24.18 -16.69
N ASN A 149 -7.46 23.58 -15.52
CA ASN A 149 -7.56 22.13 -15.35
C ASN A 149 -9.01 21.67 -15.33
N TYR A 150 -9.24 20.48 -15.92
CA TYR A 150 -10.41 19.68 -15.58
C TYR A 150 -10.19 18.96 -14.24
N SER A 151 -11.30 18.70 -13.53
CA SER A 151 -11.35 17.66 -12.49
C SER A 151 -11.51 16.33 -13.20
N GLN A 152 -10.55 15.40 -13.02
CA GLN A 152 -10.53 14.12 -13.76
C GLN A 152 -9.58 13.11 -13.11
N THR A 153 -9.79 11.84 -13.43
CA THR A 153 -8.81 10.80 -13.16
C THR A 153 -7.60 11.03 -14.07
N VAL A 154 -6.42 11.20 -13.48
CA VAL A 154 -5.14 11.33 -14.20
C VAL A 154 -4.60 9.95 -14.54
N HIS A 155 -4.62 9.03 -13.57
CA HIS A 155 -4.21 7.64 -13.72
C HIS A 155 -5.16 6.75 -12.90
N SER A 156 -5.56 5.62 -13.46
CA SER A 156 -6.39 4.63 -12.76
C SER A 156 -5.57 3.84 -11.74
N LEU A 157 -6.27 3.08 -10.86
CA LEU A 157 -5.61 2.20 -9.88
C LEU A 157 -4.55 1.32 -10.55
N ALA A 158 -3.33 1.38 -9.99
CA ALA A 158 -2.18 0.64 -10.49
C ALA A 158 -1.18 0.36 -9.36
N TRP A 159 -0.38 -0.70 -9.53
CA TRP A 159 0.66 -1.10 -8.59
C TRP A 159 1.98 -1.46 -9.27
N GLU A 160 1.98 -1.69 -10.59
CA GLU A 160 3.17 -2.08 -11.34
C GLU A 160 4.19 -0.94 -11.36
N PRO A 161 5.50 -1.22 -11.25
CA PRO A 161 6.54 -0.19 -11.16
C PRO A 161 6.51 0.80 -12.34
N GLU A 162 6.24 0.33 -13.56
CA GLU A 162 6.16 1.17 -14.75
C GLU A 162 4.97 2.14 -14.67
N GLN A 163 3.85 1.70 -14.11
CA GLN A 163 2.67 2.54 -13.95
C GLN A 163 2.85 3.54 -12.82
N LEU A 164 3.46 3.15 -11.70
CA LEU A 164 3.83 4.08 -10.64
C LEU A 164 4.84 5.13 -11.13
N GLN A 165 5.74 4.77 -12.06
CA GLN A 165 6.60 5.76 -12.71
C GLN A 165 5.82 6.72 -13.59
N GLN A 166 4.86 6.24 -14.38
CA GLN A 166 3.96 7.08 -15.18
C GLN A 166 3.15 8.04 -14.30
N GLU A 167 2.72 7.60 -13.11
CA GLU A 167 2.06 8.47 -12.13
C GLU A 167 3.00 9.58 -11.63
N ARG A 168 4.25 9.28 -11.29
CA ARG A 168 5.25 10.29 -10.93
C ARG A 168 5.47 11.31 -12.03
N ASP A 169 5.55 10.85 -13.28
CA ASP A 169 5.71 11.72 -14.45
C ASP A 169 4.46 12.60 -14.64
N ALA A 170 3.26 12.04 -14.48
CA ALA A 170 2.00 12.76 -14.55
C ALA A 170 1.88 13.81 -13.43
N VAL A 171 2.28 13.50 -12.20
CA VAL A 171 2.36 14.45 -11.08
C VAL A 171 3.30 15.60 -11.41
N ASN A 172 4.48 15.31 -11.95
CA ASN A 172 5.45 16.35 -12.34
C ASN A 172 4.93 17.26 -13.45
N ALA A 173 4.07 16.73 -14.32
CA ALA A 173 3.43 17.48 -15.41
C ALA A 173 2.17 18.27 -14.98
N LEU A 174 1.74 18.21 -13.73
CA LEU A 174 0.60 19.01 -13.25
C LEU A 174 0.92 20.51 -13.29
N HIS A 175 -0.07 21.32 -13.59
CA HIS A 175 -0.03 22.78 -13.55
C HIS A 175 -1.17 23.28 -12.66
N ALA A 176 -0.96 24.41 -11.98
CA ALA A 176 -2.04 25.08 -11.26
C ALA A 176 -2.90 25.87 -12.24
N GLY A 177 -4.22 25.89 -12.02
CA GLY A 177 -5.14 26.72 -12.81
C GLY A 177 -6.58 26.23 -12.73
N GLY A 178 -7.50 27.17 -12.62
CA GLY A 178 -8.94 26.93 -12.57
C GLY A 178 -9.53 27.11 -11.17
N ALA A 179 -10.82 26.75 -11.06
CA ALA A 179 -11.59 26.81 -9.80
C ALA A 179 -11.27 25.61 -8.88
N THR A 180 -11.98 25.52 -7.74
CA THR A 180 -11.74 24.50 -6.72
C THR A 180 -13.01 23.67 -6.52
N ARG A 181 -13.21 22.62 -7.33
CA ARG A 181 -14.37 21.72 -7.30
C ARG A 181 -13.96 20.36 -6.73
N ALA A 182 -13.71 20.34 -5.42
CA ALA A 182 -13.32 19.13 -4.70
C ALA A 182 -14.36 18.01 -4.79
N ASP A 183 -15.65 18.35 -4.94
CA ASP A 183 -16.74 17.41 -5.14
C ASP A 183 -16.54 16.53 -6.39
N PHE A 184 -16.06 17.10 -7.51
CA PHE A 184 -15.73 16.34 -8.70
C PHE A 184 -14.53 15.39 -8.47
N GLY A 185 -13.49 15.86 -7.77
CA GLY A 185 -12.37 15.02 -7.40
C GLY A 185 -12.78 13.79 -6.57
N LEU A 186 -13.64 14.01 -5.58
CA LEU A 186 -14.17 12.93 -4.74
C LEU A 186 -15.04 11.95 -5.53
N GLN A 187 -15.85 12.42 -6.50
CA GLN A 187 -16.63 11.54 -7.39
C GLN A 187 -15.72 10.62 -8.21
N HIS A 188 -14.61 11.13 -8.76
CA HIS A 188 -13.63 10.34 -9.47
C HIS A 188 -12.95 9.30 -8.56
N ALA A 189 -12.61 9.70 -7.31
CA ALA A 189 -12.02 8.78 -6.34
C ALA A 189 -12.95 7.61 -6.02
N VAL A 190 -14.23 7.89 -5.76
CA VAL A 190 -15.25 6.84 -5.52
C VAL A 190 -15.36 5.91 -6.73
N THR A 191 -15.32 6.46 -7.96
CA THR A 191 -15.37 5.65 -9.18
C THR A 191 -14.18 4.71 -9.27
N GLN A 192 -12.96 5.19 -8.99
CA GLN A 192 -11.76 4.38 -9.03
C GLN A 192 -11.76 3.30 -7.96
N LEU A 193 -12.12 3.62 -6.72
CA LEU A 193 -12.15 2.66 -5.62
C LEU A 193 -13.23 1.57 -5.81
N ASN A 194 -14.35 1.90 -6.46
CA ASN A 194 -15.39 0.91 -6.79
C ASN A 194 -15.02 0.02 -7.99
N SER A 195 -14.05 0.41 -8.80
CA SER A 195 -13.59 -0.39 -9.95
C SER A 195 -12.49 -1.38 -9.61
N GLY A 196 -11.86 -1.23 -8.45
CA GLY A 196 -10.81 -2.12 -7.93
C GLY A 196 -11.32 -3.33 -7.15
N VAL A 197 -12.64 -3.50 -7.03
CA VAL A 197 -13.30 -4.60 -6.28
C VAL A 197 -13.70 -5.72 -7.23
#